data_d7fd9568ede68e610eadd53e0c1fc4c6
#
_entry.id   d7fd9568ede68e610eadd53e0c1fc4c6
#
_cell.length_a   1.000
_cell.length_b   1.000
_cell.length_c   1.000
_cell.angle_alpha   90.00
_cell.angle_beta   90.00
_cell.angle_gamma   90.00
#
_symmetry.space_group_name_H-M   'P 1'
#
loop_
_entity.id
_entity.type
_entity.pdbx_description
1 polymer ?
#
loop_
_entity_poly.entity_id
_entity_poly.type
_entity_poly.pdbx_seq_one_letter_code
_entity_poly.pdbx_strand_id
1 'polypeptide(L)' 'DDIYQCMLDLNDMSKKITISRIAGLLDCSSRTIHRNMCAQLKREKELLNQQL' A
#
# COMPACT_ATOMS: atom_id res chain seq x y z
N ASP A 1 -9.35 -6.79 -2.67
CA ASP A 1 -7.97 -7.06 -2.30
C ASP A 1 -7.56 -6.19 -1.10
N ASP A 2 -7.11 -6.84 -0.03
CA ASP A 2 -6.78 -6.15 1.24
C ASP A 2 -5.66 -5.13 1.06
N ILE A 3 -4.68 -5.45 0.24
CA ILE A 3 -3.56 -4.53 0.01
C ILE A 3 -4.04 -3.26 -0.68
N TYR A 4 -4.85 -3.41 -1.72
CA TYR A 4 -5.38 -2.26 -2.44
C TYR A 4 -6.25 -1.39 -1.54
N GLN A 5 -7.10 -2.03 -0.74
CA GLN A 5 -7.95 -1.30 0.21
C GLN A 5 -7.12 -0.51 1.22
N CYS A 6 -6.02 -1.10 1.73
CA CYS A 6 -5.12 -0.39 2.62
C CYS A 6 -4.50 0.82 1.94
N MET A 7 -4.14 0.69 0.66
CA MET A 7 -3.60 1.82 -0.09
C MET A 7 -4.61 2.95 -0.20
N LEU A 8 -5.86 2.61 -0.48
CA LEU A 8 -6.91 3.62 -0.57
C LEU A 8 -7.14 4.30 0.78
N ASP A 9 -7.14 3.52 1.86
CA ASP A 9 -7.33 4.06 3.20
C ASP A 9 -6.21 5.03 3.57
N LEU A 10 -4.96 4.69 3.27
CA LEU A 10 -3.83 5.56 3.53
C LEU A 10 -3.92 6.85 2.72
N ASN A 11 -4.34 6.72 1.46
CA ASN A 11 -4.51 7.90 0.60
C ASN A 11 -5.59 8.83 1.16
N ASP A 12 -6.69 8.26 1.65
CA ASP A 12 -7.77 9.04 2.25
C ASP A 12 -7.31 9.80 3.49
N MET A 13 -6.34 9.25 4.22
CA MET A 13 -5.76 9.89 5.39
C MET A 13 -4.63 10.86 5.03
N SER A 14 -4.38 11.08 3.75
CA SER A 14 -3.29 11.92 3.23
C SER A 14 -1.92 11.44 3.73
N LYS A 15 -1.77 10.14 3.88
CA LYS A 15 -0.50 9.52 4.29
C LYS A 15 0.16 8.85 3.11
N LYS A 16 1.49 8.97 3.05
CA LYS A 16 2.25 8.31 2.00
C LYS A 16 2.11 6.80 2.13
N ILE A 17 1.87 6.13 1.01
CA ILE A 17 1.69 4.68 0.96
C ILE A 17 3.06 4.02 0.91
N THR A 18 3.36 3.20 1.92
CA THR A 18 4.61 2.45 1.99
C THR A 18 4.29 0.99 2.34
N ILE A 19 5.22 0.10 1.99
CA ILE A 19 5.05 -1.31 2.32
C ILE A 19 4.98 -1.50 3.84
N SER A 20 5.78 -0.76 4.59
CA SER A 20 5.74 -0.82 6.06
C SER A 20 4.38 -0.45 6.63
N ARG A 21 3.75 0.58 6.09
CA ARG A 21 2.43 1.00 6.57
C ARG A 21 1.36 -0.03 6.24
N ILE A 22 1.41 -0.59 5.03
CA ILE A 22 0.47 -1.64 4.64
C ILE A 22 0.65 -2.86 5.54
N ALA A 23 1.89 -3.26 5.79
CA ALA A 23 2.19 -4.39 6.65
C ALA A 23 1.67 -4.17 8.07
N GLY A 24 1.81 -2.97 8.61
CA GLY A 24 1.29 -2.63 9.93
C GLY A 24 -0.22 -2.74 10.01
N LEU A 25 -0.92 -2.27 8.98
CA LEU A 25 -2.37 -2.30 8.94
C LEU A 25 -2.93 -3.72 8.80
N LEU A 26 -2.24 -4.57 8.04
CA LEU A 26 -2.66 -5.95 7.81
C LEU A 26 -2.08 -6.94 8.80
N ASP A 27 -1.23 -6.46 9.72
CA ASP A 27 -0.56 -7.30 10.72
C ASP A 27 0.24 -8.43 10.06
N CYS A 28 0.98 -8.06 9.01
CA CYS A 28 1.84 -8.96 8.25
C CYS A 28 3.26 -8.42 8.23
N SER A 29 4.22 -9.26 7.81
CA SER A 29 5.58 -8.76 7.62
C SER A 29 5.68 -7.97 6.31
N SER A 30 6.62 -7.03 6.26
CA SER A 30 6.88 -6.27 5.02
C SER A 30 7.23 -7.19 3.87
N ARG A 31 7.93 -8.28 4.15
CA ARG A 31 8.29 -9.26 3.13
C ARG A 31 7.05 -9.90 2.51
N THR A 32 6.06 -10.25 3.34
CA THR A 32 4.81 -10.81 2.86
C THR A 32 4.09 -9.84 1.94
N ILE A 33 4.02 -8.58 2.33
CA ILE A 33 3.38 -7.55 1.50
C ILE A 33 4.13 -7.40 0.17
N HIS A 34 5.45 -7.32 0.22
CA HIS A 34 6.28 -7.17 -0.97
C HIS A 34 6.06 -8.32 -1.96
N ARG A 35 5.96 -9.55 -1.45
CA ARG A 35 5.73 -10.73 -2.29
C ARG A 35 4.36 -10.73 -2.95
N ASN A 36 3.36 -10.16 -2.29
CA ASN A 36 1.99 -10.14 -2.78
C ASN A 36 1.67 -8.91 -3.63
N MET A 37 2.57 -7.94 -3.70
CA MET A 37 2.38 -6.77 -4.53
C MET A 37 2.77 -7.06 -5.97
N CYS A 38 1.77 -7.16 -6.85
CA CYS A 38 2.01 -7.30 -8.28
C CYS A 38 2.42 -5.97 -8.90
N ALA A 39 2.83 -6.00 -10.16
CA ALA A 39 3.27 -4.79 -10.87
C ALA A 39 2.16 -3.73 -10.90
N GLN A 40 0.91 -4.16 -11.07
CA GLN A 40 -0.22 -3.24 -11.09
C GLN A 40 -0.40 -2.51 -9.75
N LEU A 41 -0.29 -3.24 -8.63
CA LEU A 41 -0.41 -2.62 -7.31
C LEU A 41 0.73 -1.65 -7.03
N LYS A 42 1.93 -1.98 -7.46
CA LYS A 42 3.08 -1.07 -7.32
C LYS A 42 2.85 0.22 -8.09
N ARG A 43 2.31 0.11 -9.30
CA ARG A 43 2.00 1.27 -10.14
C ARG A 43 0.92 2.14 -9.49
N GLU A 44 -0.14 1.50 -8.98
CA GLU A 44 -1.21 2.22 -8.30
C GLU A 44 -0.67 2.96 -7.07
N LYS A 45 0.21 2.32 -6.31
CA LYS A 45 0.84 2.94 -5.15
C LYS A 45 1.56 4.23 -5.53
N GLU A 46 2.36 4.18 -6.60
CA GLU A 46 3.09 5.35 -7.06
C GLU A 46 2.16 6.46 -7.52
N LEU A 47 1.12 6.10 -8.28
CA LEU A 47 0.15 7.08 -8.75
C LEU A 47 -0.56 7.78 -7.59
N LEU A 48 -0.97 7.03 -6.58
CA LEU A 48 -1.63 7.60 -5.41
C LEU A 48 -0.68 8.51 -4.62
N ASN A 49 0.58 8.09 -4.48
CA ASN A 49 1.56 8.90 -3.76
C ASN A 49 1.86 10.22 -4.47
N GLN A 50 1.76 10.25 -5.80
CA GLN A 50 1.99 11.47 -6.56
C GLN A 50 0.90 12.52 -6.33
N GLN A 51 -0.25 12.12 -5.83
CA GLN A 51 -1.36 13.01 -5.56
C GLN A 51 -1.29 13.68 -4.19
N LEU A 52 -0.34 13.30 -3.36
CA LEU A 52 -0.20 13.86 -2.01
C LEU A 52 0.62 15.19 -1.98
#